data_cc46e8d93a7e4f02075bc1bf4ba9c3a1
#
_entry.id   cc46e8d93a7e4f02075bc1bf4ba9c3a1
#
_cell.length_a   1.000
_cell.length_b   1.000
_cell.length_c   1.000
_cell.angle_alpha   90.00
_cell.angle_beta   90.00
_cell.angle_gamma   90.00
#
_symmetry.space_group_name_H-M   'P 1'
#
loop_
_entity.id
_entity.type
_entity.pdbx_description
1 polymer ?
#
loop_
_entity_poly.entity_id
_entity_poly.type
_entity_poly.pdbx_seq_one_letter_code
_entity_poly.pdbx_strand_id
1 'polypeptide(L)'
;MLIHSASQLLTLAGGPQRGKMLGSLGIIPNGAVVIRDEKIIAVGTTEELRNAYPDEPTLDAGRCVLMPGFVDPHTHVIWAGDRANEFEKKMEGTPYLEILASGGGILSTVKATRTASIETLMAETRPRLLRMFRNGTTTVEVKTGYGLQTATELRLLKALLTLNDESPMDMAITFLGAHAIPPEYKDNPQGYTDEVTNTMLPMLKEWWETHAPRHPLPFVDVFCETNAFTLEQSRQILTRAGSLGFPLKIHADEFDNLGGAALAAELKAASADHLVVTSDADIAALGKSDTVAVALPCTPFGLAESHYTPAKKLLEADALLAVATDCNPGTSWNESMQFAIALACRYMKLTPAQAIAASTINSAHAIRRADAVGSIEVGKQADMLILSVSDYRQVGYRYGTNLVKQVIKRGQVYSVDVGYYRTA
;
A
#
# COMPACT_ATOMS: atom_id res chain seq x y z
N MET A 1 -16.67 -23.03 6.30
CA MET A 1 -15.49 -23.75 5.73
C MET A 1 -14.38 -23.79 6.77
N LEU A 2 -13.79 -24.95 7.00
CA LEU A 2 -12.64 -25.15 7.90
C LEU A 2 -11.35 -25.28 7.07
N ILE A 3 -10.43 -24.34 7.17
CA ILE A 3 -9.06 -24.46 6.64
C ILE A 3 -8.21 -25.09 7.73
N HIS A 4 -7.51 -26.19 7.43
CA HIS A 4 -6.78 -26.99 8.45
C HIS A 4 -5.40 -27.43 7.99
N SER A 5 -4.63 -28.05 8.89
CA SER A 5 -3.30 -28.62 8.63
C SER A 5 -2.27 -27.58 8.15
N ALA A 6 -2.39 -26.32 8.57
CA ALA A 6 -1.35 -25.34 8.29
C ALA A 6 -0.10 -25.68 9.12
N SER A 7 1.08 -25.77 8.47
CA SER A 7 2.34 -25.97 9.21
C SER A 7 2.57 -24.87 10.24
N GLN A 8 2.28 -23.65 9.85
CA GLN A 8 2.30 -22.44 10.66
C GLN A 8 1.10 -21.58 10.30
N LEU A 9 0.21 -21.34 11.24
CA LEU A 9 -0.83 -20.33 11.13
C LEU A 9 -0.31 -19.05 11.80
N LEU A 10 -0.09 -17.99 11.03
CA LEU A 10 0.32 -16.69 11.52
C LEU A 10 -0.93 -15.87 11.80
N THR A 11 -1.23 -15.59 13.06
CA THR A 11 -2.44 -14.84 13.42
C THR A 11 -2.24 -13.33 13.36
N LEU A 12 -1.09 -12.81 13.77
CA LEU A 12 -0.80 -11.38 13.97
C LEU A 12 -1.87 -10.67 14.83
N ALA A 13 -2.49 -11.43 15.74
CA ALA A 13 -3.55 -10.94 16.62
C ALA A 13 -3.03 -9.89 17.61
N GLY A 14 -3.93 -9.02 18.08
CA GLY A 14 -3.64 -8.01 19.09
C GLY A 14 -3.43 -6.59 18.56
N GLY A 15 -3.74 -6.36 17.28
CA GLY A 15 -3.70 -5.03 16.67
C GLY A 15 -2.33 -4.60 16.15
N PRO A 16 -2.18 -3.30 15.78
CA PRO A 16 -0.94 -2.75 15.24
C PRO A 16 0.24 -2.88 16.21
N GLN A 17 1.43 -3.11 15.66
CA GLN A 17 2.62 -3.44 16.44
C GLN A 17 3.65 -2.30 16.38
N ARG A 18 4.06 -1.80 17.56
CA ARG A 18 5.03 -0.71 17.69
C ARG A 18 6.42 -1.23 18.02
N GLY A 19 7.42 -0.50 17.58
CA GLY A 19 8.80 -0.63 18.01
C GLY A 19 9.28 -2.08 18.09
N LYS A 20 9.71 -2.51 19.25
CA LYS A 20 10.23 -3.86 19.50
C LYS A 20 9.17 -4.97 19.40
N MET A 21 7.89 -4.63 19.48
CA MET A 21 6.80 -5.61 19.32
C MET A 21 6.54 -6.00 17.88
N LEU A 22 7.06 -5.23 16.91
CA LEU A 22 6.94 -5.56 15.49
C LEU A 22 7.56 -6.92 15.18
N GLY A 23 6.76 -7.81 14.62
CA GLY A 23 7.14 -9.20 14.32
C GLY A 23 6.54 -10.23 15.29
N SER A 24 5.62 -9.82 16.18
CA SER A 24 4.82 -10.74 17.01
C SER A 24 3.80 -11.44 16.13
N LEU A 25 4.16 -12.61 15.55
CA LEU A 25 3.34 -13.29 14.55
C LEU A 25 2.18 -14.12 15.14
N GLY A 26 2.19 -14.46 16.41
CA GLY A 26 1.16 -15.30 17.02
C GLY A 26 1.02 -16.66 16.34
N ILE A 27 2.11 -17.41 16.18
CA ILE A 27 2.15 -18.65 15.38
C ILE A 27 1.45 -19.79 16.13
N ILE A 28 0.47 -20.44 15.47
CA ILE A 28 -0.17 -21.69 15.91
C ILE A 28 0.35 -22.82 14.99
N PRO A 29 1.17 -23.77 15.54
CA PRO A 29 1.60 -24.95 14.80
C PRO A 29 0.40 -25.86 14.50
N ASN A 30 0.38 -26.50 13.33
CA ASN A 30 -0.75 -27.31 12.87
C ASN A 30 -2.09 -26.55 13.04
N GLY A 31 -2.06 -25.27 12.65
CA GLY A 31 -3.15 -24.34 12.86
C GLY A 31 -4.33 -24.55 11.90
N ALA A 32 -5.46 -24.01 12.30
CA ALA A 32 -6.70 -24.04 11.54
C ALA A 32 -7.55 -22.79 11.78
N VAL A 33 -8.45 -22.50 10.83
CA VAL A 33 -9.37 -21.36 10.86
C VAL A 33 -10.74 -21.81 10.35
N VAL A 34 -11.81 -21.41 11.03
CA VAL A 34 -13.20 -21.61 10.54
C VAL A 34 -13.75 -20.28 10.01
N ILE A 35 -14.35 -20.35 8.83
CA ILE A 35 -14.92 -19.21 8.11
C ILE A 35 -16.40 -19.46 7.87
N ARG A 36 -17.24 -18.45 8.14
CA ARG A 36 -18.66 -18.36 7.72
C ARG A 36 -18.97 -16.93 7.28
N ASP A 37 -19.81 -16.79 6.26
CA ASP A 37 -20.33 -15.49 5.80
C ASP A 37 -19.22 -14.42 5.72
N GLU A 38 -18.15 -14.72 5.02
CA GLU A 38 -16.98 -13.85 4.80
C GLU A 38 -16.13 -13.57 6.07
N LYS A 39 -16.52 -14.11 7.25
CA LYS A 39 -15.89 -13.80 8.54
C LYS A 39 -15.18 -15.02 9.13
N ILE A 40 -14.11 -14.72 9.85
CA ILE A 40 -13.43 -15.68 10.71
C ILE A 40 -14.27 -15.88 11.97
N ILE A 41 -14.68 -17.13 12.27
CA ILE A 41 -15.48 -17.43 13.45
C ILE A 41 -14.75 -18.24 14.51
N ALA A 42 -13.66 -18.92 14.14
CA ALA A 42 -12.78 -19.61 15.08
C ALA A 42 -11.35 -19.70 14.56
N VAL A 43 -10.39 -19.67 15.48
CA VAL A 43 -8.96 -19.82 15.25
C VAL A 43 -8.39 -20.74 16.32
N GLY A 44 -7.59 -21.73 15.95
CA GLY A 44 -7.02 -22.70 16.89
C GLY A 44 -6.15 -23.74 16.19
N THR A 45 -5.93 -24.87 16.86
CA THR A 45 -5.26 -26.02 16.25
C THR A 45 -6.22 -26.82 15.36
N THR A 46 -5.67 -27.57 14.41
CA THR A 46 -6.45 -28.46 13.55
C THR A 46 -7.29 -29.45 14.35
N GLU A 47 -6.74 -30.03 15.42
CA GLU A 47 -7.44 -31.01 16.26
C GLU A 47 -8.64 -30.38 16.96
N GLU A 48 -8.44 -29.24 17.63
CA GLU A 48 -9.51 -28.51 18.33
C GLU A 48 -10.66 -28.15 17.40
N LEU A 49 -10.33 -27.55 16.22
CA LEU A 49 -11.37 -27.04 15.33
C LEU A 49 -12.08 -28.16 14.54
N ARG A 50 -11.40 -29.26 14.19
CA ARG A 50 -12.07 -30.42 13.61
C ARG A 50 -13.07 -31.07 14.57
N ASN A 51 -12.74 -31.13 15.84
CA ASN A 51 -13.65 -31.68 16.87
C ASN A 51 -14.83 -30.73 17.13
N ALA A 52 -14.61 -29.41 17.15
CA ALA A 52 -15.65 -28.43 17.42
C ALA A 52 -16.57 -28.14 16.21
N TYR A 53 -16.08 -28.36 14.99
CA TYR A 53 -16.78 -28.07 13.73
C TYR A 53 -16.70 -29.25 12.74
N PRO A 54 -17.21 -30.44 13.09
CA PRO A 54 -17.05 -31.66 12.31
C PRO A 54 -17.76 -31.62 10.95
N ASP A 55 -18.83 -30.85 10.83
CA ASP A 55 -19.69 -30.77 9.62
C ASP A 55 -19.29 -29.66 8.65
N GLU A 56 -18.25 -28.86 8.96
CA GLU A 56 -17.81 -27.80 8.07
C GLU A 56 -17.08 -28.35 6.82
N PRO A 57 -17.40 -27.84 5.62
CA PRO A 57 -16.60 -28.14 4.43
C PRO A 57 -15.13 -27.82 4.68
N THR A 58 -14.23 -28.70 4.28
CA THR A 58 -12.81 -28.59 4.60
C THR A 58 -11.94 -28.16 3.42
N LEU A 59 -10.90 -27.38 3.72
CA LEU A 59 -9.78 -27.07 2.82
C LEU A 59 -8.47 -27.45 3.54
N ASP A 60 -7.71 -28.37 2.95
CA ASP A 60 -6.41 -28.76 3.46
C ASP A 60 -5.33 -27.75 3.02
N ALA A 61 -4.71 -27.07 3.97
CA ALA A 61 -3.56 -26.20 3.69
C ALA A 61 -2.31 -26.98 3.26
N GLY A 62 -2.31 -28.30 3.36
CA GLY A 62 -1.24 -29.16 2.85
C GLY A 62 0.09 -28.97 3.56
N ARG A 63 0.09 -28.70 4.88
CA ARG A 63 1.27 -28.38 5.68
C ARG A 63 2.05 -27.15 5.19
N CYS A 64 1.34 -26.24 4.55
CA CYS A 64 1.84 -24.94 4.13
C CYS A 64 1.59 -23.88 5.19
N VAL A 65 2.23 -22.69 5.03
CA VAL A 65 1.94 -21.51 5.86
C VAL A 65 0.57 -20.97 5.50
N LEU A 66 -0.24 -20.68 6.51
CA LEU A 66 -1.49 -19.91 6.43
C LEU A 66 -1.27 -18.57 7.15
N MET A 67 -1.49 -17.45 6.48
CA MET A 67 -1.25 -16.12 7.02
C MET A 67 -2.29 -15.11 6.50
N PRO A 68 -2.42 -13.91 7.12
CA PRO A 68 -3.26 -12.85 6.57
C PRO A 68 -2.84 -12.47 5.15
N GLY A 69 -3.79 -12.02 4.33
CA GLY A 69 -3.50 -11.39 3.05
C GLY A 69 -2.62 -10.16 3.22
N PHE A 70 -1.73 -9.92 2.26
CA PHE A 70 -0.94 -8.69 2.26
C PHE A 70 -1.85 -7.48 2.09
N VAL A 71 -1.49 -6.41 2.77
CA VAL A 71 -2.07 -5.09 2.61
C VAL A 71 -0.99 -4.18 2.06
N ASP A 72 -1.26 -3.53 0.93
CA ASP A 72 -0.35 -2.57 0.31
C ASP A 72 -0.86 -1.15 0.59
N PRO A 73 -0.23 -0.39 1.51
CA PRO A 73 -0.77 0.87 1.99
C PRO A 73 -0.36 2.09 1.16
N HIS A 74 0.34 1.88 0.01
CA HIS A 74 0.79 2.97 -0.84
C HIS A 74 1.01 2.52 -2.29
N THR A 75 0.12 2.94 -3.19
CA THR A 75 0.29 2.73 -4.64
C THR A 75 -0.27 3.89 -5.45
N HIS A 76 0.27 4.06 -6.67
CA HIS A 76 -0.25 4.96 -7.69
C HIS A 76 -0.76 4.14 -8.88
N VAL A 77 -1.47 3.06 -8.65
CA VAL A 77 -1.76 2.02 -9.64
C VAL A 77 -2.52 2.49 -10.88
N ILE A 78 -3.17 3.67 -10.83
CA ILE A 78 -3.94 4.24 -11.95
C ILE A 78 -3.15 5.30 -12.71
N TRP A 79 -2.66 4.93 -13.88
CA TRP A 79 -1.99 5.81 -14.83
C TRP A 79 -2.12 5.27 -16.25
N ALA A 80 -1.85 6.09 -17.27
CA ALA A 80 -1.71 5.69 -18.67
C ALA A 80 -0.27 5.85 -19.15
N GLY A 81 0.13 4.98 -20.10
CA GLY A 81 1.46 4.95 -20.69
C GLY A 81 2.51 4.29 -19.81
N ASP A 82 3.77 4.42 -20.23
CA ASP A 82 4.94 3.90 -19.51
C ASP A 82 6.14 4.86 -19.64
N ARG A 83 7.21 4.55 -18.93
CA ARG A 83 8.46 5.34 -18.91
C ARG A 83 9.69 4.47 -19.24
N ALA A 84 9.52 3.41 -20.04
CA ALA A 84 10.59 2.50 -20.42
C ALA A 84 11.74 3.22 -21.15
N ASN A 85 11.40 4.17 -22.05
CA ASN A 85 12.41 4.99 -22.74
C ASN A 85 13.23 5.87 -21.78
N GLU A 86 12.62 6.34 -20.67
CA GLU A 86 13.36 7.11 -19.66
C GLU A 86 14.28 6.20 -18.85
N PHE A 87 13.83 4.98 -18.56
CA PHE A 87 14.66 3.97 -17.89
C PHE A 87 15.89 3.65 -18.74
N GLU A 88 15.74 3.42 -20.06
CA GLU A 88 16.87 3.18 -20.97
C GLU A 88 17.87 4.33 -20.91
N LYS A 89 17.41 5.59 -21.09
CA LYS A 89 18.25 6.77 -20.99
C LYS A 89 19.01 6.89 -19.67
N LYS A 90 18.35 6.57 -18.55
CA LYS A 90 19.01 6.52 -17.23
C LYS A 90 20.14 5.50 -17.18
N MET A 91 19.93 4.32 -17.75
CA MET A 91 20.95 3.26 -17.79
C MET A 91 22.12 3.65 -18.72
N GLU A 92 21.87 4.45 -19.75
CA GLU A 92 22.90 5.06 -20.61
C GLU A 92 23.66 6.21 -19.94
N GLY A 93 23.24 6.63 -18.75
CA GLY A 93 23.88 7.69 -17.97
C GLY A 93 23.39 9.11 -18.30
N THR A 94 22.25 9.24 -19.00
CA THR A 94 21.64 10.55 -19.27
C THR A 94 21.25 11.22 -17.94
N PRO A 95 21.71 12.46 -17.67
CA PRO A 95 21.37 13.17 -16.45
C PRO A 95 19.85 13.34 -16.28
N TYR A 96 19.35 13.21 -15.07
CA TYR A 96 17.93 13.35 -14.77
C TYR A 96 17.32 14.68 -15.24
N LEU A 97 18.06 15.79 -15.10
CA LEU A 97 17.64 17.11 -15.56
C LEU A 97 17.46 17.19 -17.08
N GLU A 98 18.24 16.44 -17.85
CA GLU A 98 18.12 16.36 -19.31
C GLU A 98 16.86 15.57 -19.70
N ILE A 99 16.55 14.49 -18.96
CA ILE A 99 15.31 13.73 -19.12
C ILE A 99 14.11 14.63 -18.86
N LEU A 100 14.13 15.40 -17.76
CA LEU A 100 13.07 16.37 -17.45
C LEU A 100 12.92 17.46 -18.52
N ALA A 101 14.03 18.04 -19.00
CA ALA A 101 14.02 19.07 -20.03
C ALA A 101 13.46 18.56 -21.36
N SER A 102 13.60 17.26 -21.65
CA SER A 102 13.01 16.61 -22.83
C SER A 102 11.53 16.27 -22.67
N GLY A 103 10.89 16.68 -21.56
CA GLY A 103 9.47 16.42 -21.29
C GLY A 103 9.20 15.07 -20.60
N GLY A 104 10.23 14.46 -20.02
CA GLY A 104 10.14 13.24 -19.20
C GLY A 104 9.70 13.52 -17.76
N GLY A 105 9.89 12.53 -16.90
CA GLY A 105 9.49 12.59 -15.50
C GLY A 105 7.98 12.41 -15.28
N ILE A 106 7.52 12.84 -14.11
CA ILE A 106 6.10 12.72 -13.73
C ILE A 106 5.16 13.38 -14.75
N LEU A 107 5.61 14.47 -15.39
CA LEU A 107 4.78 15.23 -16.32
C LEU A 107 4.50 14.46 -17.63
N SER A 108 5.34 13.49 -18.02
CA SER A 108 5.04 12.61 -19.16
C SER A 108 3.86 11.69 -18.83
N THR A 109 3.83 11.14 -17.63
CA THR A 109 2.69 10.34 -17.14
C THR A 109 1.42 11.19 -16.99
N VAL A 110 1.54 12.41 -16.48
CA VAL A 110 0.41 13.36 -16.38
C VAL A 110 -0.19 13.63 -17.76
N LYS A 111 0.65 13.92 -18.76
CA LYS A 111 0.20 14.15 -20.14
C LYS A 111 -0.54 12.95 -20.72
N ALA A 112 0.01 11.74 -20.56
CA ALA A 112 -0.62 10.50 -21.03
C ALA A 112 -1.96 10.25 -20.31
N THR A 113 -2.00 10.42 -19.00
CA THR A 113 -3.19 10.19 -18.18
C THR A 113 -4.30 11.21 -18.47
N ARG A 114 -3.95 12.48 -18.68
CA ARG A 114 -4.92 13.52 -19.07
C ARG A 114 -5.62 13.22 -20.39
N THR A 115 -4.90 12.62 -21.34
CA THR A 115 -5.42 12.32 -22.68
C THR A 115 -6.13 10.98 -22.79
N ALA A 116 -5.88 10.06 -21.85
CA ALA A 116 -6.50 8.75 -21.85
C ALA A 116 -7.99 8.81 -21.49
N SER A 117 -8.80 7.98 -22.17
CA SER A 117 -10.21 7.79 -21.78
C SER A 117 -10.30 7.02 -20.45
N ILE A 118 -11.47 7.08 -19.79
CA ILE A 118 -11.72 6.30 -18.57
C ILE A 118 -11.62 4.79 -18.83
N GLU A 119 -12.06 4.34 -20.00
CA GLU A 119 -11.99 2.94 -20.43
C GLU A 119 -10.53 2.49 -20.59
N THR A 120 -9.68 3.32 -21.19
CA THR A 120 -8.23 3.07 -21.31
C THR A 120 -7.57 2.98 -19.93
N LEU A 121 -7.85 3.95 -19.05
CA LEU A 121 -7.32 3.95 -17.68
C LEU A 121 -7.71 2.68 -16.93
N MET A 122 -8.98 2.27 -17.01
CA MET A 122 -9.46 1.04 -16.38
C MET A 122 -8.84 -0.21 -17.01
N ALA A 123 -8.75 -0.27 -18.34
CA ALA A 123 -8.17 -1.40 -19.06
C ALA A 123 -6.69 -1.63 -18.73
N GLU A 124 -5.91 -0.54 -18.53
CA GLU A 124 -4.52 -0.63 -18.13
C GLU A 124 -4.32 -0.92 -16.63
N THR A 125 -5.23 -0.44 -15.78
CA THR A 125 -5.15 -0.62 -14.31
C THR A 125 -5.57 -2.02 -13.88
N ARG A 126 -6.62 -2.59 -14.49
CA ARG A 126 -7.16 -3.91 -14.12
C ARG A 126 -6.11 -5.04 -14.15
N PRO A 127 -5.23 -5.18 -15.16
CA PRO A 127 -4.17 -6.18 -15.14
C PRO A 127 -3.15 -5.98 -14.00
N ARG A 128 -2.84 -4.73 -13.61
CA ARG A 128 -1.94 -4.42 -12.49
C ARG A 128 -2.54 -4.93 -11.18
N LEU A 129 -3.80 -4.58 -10.91
CA LEU A 129 -4.54 -5.07 -9.74
C LEU A 129 -4.64 -6.60 -9.71
N LEU A 130 -4.87 -7.24 -10.85
CA LEU A 130 -4.91 -8.70 -10.95
C LEU A 130 -3.56 -9.35 -10.60
N ARG A 131 -2.44 -8.76 -11.05
CA ARG A 131 -1.10 -9.26 -10.68
C ARG A 131 -0.81 -9.04 -9.19
N MET A 132 -1.20 -7.89 -8.61
CA MET A 132 -1.10 -7.65 -7.16
C MET A 132 -1.90 -8.71 -6.37
N PHE A 133 -3.14 -8.99 -6.78
CA PHE A 133 -3.98 -10.02 -6.15
C PHE A 133 -3.35 -11.40 -6.23
N ARG A 134 -2.84 -11.81 -7.39
CA ARG A 134 -2.13 -13.08 -7.57
C ARG A 134 -0.85 -13.17 -6.74
N ASN A 135 -0.22 -12.05 -6.44
CA ASN A 135 0.94 -11.94 -5.55
C ASN A 135 0.56 -11.87 -4.06
N GLY A 136 -0.75 -11.96 -3.74
CA GLY A 136 -1.25 -12.09 -2.38
C GLY A 136 -1.73 -10.78 -1.74
N THR A 137 -1.77 -9.67 -2.46
CA THR A 137 -2.36 -8.43 -1.97
C THR A 137 -3.89 -8.55 -1.98
N THR A 138 -4.53 -8.51 -0.81
CA THR A 138 -5.99 -8.62 -0.66
C THR A 138 -6.67 -7.28 -0.42
N THR A 139 -5.89 -6.29 0.03
CA THR A 139 -6.34 -4.92 0.25
C THR A 139 -5.23 -3.97 -0.20
N VAL A 140 -5.58 -2.92 -0.94
CA VAL A 140 -4.62 -1.98 -1.53
C VAL A 140 -5.09 -0.54 -1.35
N GLU A 141 -4.16 0.36 -1.07
CA GLU A 141 -4.40 1.80 -1.19
C GLU A 141 -4.07 2.24 -2.61
N VAL A 142 -4.97 3.03 -3.20
CA VAL A 142 -4.88 3.49 -4.58
C VAL A 142 -5.01 5.01 -4.65
N LYS A 143 -3.95 5.68 -5.16
CA LYS A 143 -3.88 7.14 -5.26
C LYS A 143 -4.21 7.61 -6.67
N THR A 144 -4.92 8.75 -6.76
CA THR A 144 -4.91 9.60 -7.97
C THR A 144 -3.59 10.37 -8.06
N GLY A 145 -3.53 11.48 -8.78
CA GLY A 145 -2.35 12.38 -8.75
C GLY A 145 -1.58 12.45 -10.06
N TYR A 146 -2.10 11.83 -11.12
CA TYR A 146 -1.59 12.02 -12.47
C TYR A 146 -2.53 12.87 -13.35
N GLY A 147 -3.59 13.44 -12.76
CA GLY A 147 -4.44 14.41 -13.42
C GLY A 147 -3.97 15.83 -13.25
N LEU A 148 -3.70 16.22 -12.01
CA LEU A 148 -3.32 17.57 -11.58
C LEU A 148 -4.27 18.67 -12.09
N GLN A 149 -5.52 18.28 -12.34
CA GLN A 149 -6.63 19.13 -12.73
C GLN A 149 -7.91 18.54 -12.15
N THR A 150 -8.80 19.36 -11.62
CA THR A 150 -10.03 18.91 -10.93
C THR A 150 -10.81 17.88 -11.74
N ALA A 151 -11.10 18.16 -13.00
CA ALA A 151 -11.91 17.27 -13.86
C ALA A 151 -11.21 15.91 -14.09
N THR A 152 -9.89 15.89 -14.26
CA THR A 152 -9.13 14.66 -14.48
C THR A 152 -9.02 13.86 -13.18
N GLU A 153 -8.72 14.50 -12.04
CA GLU A 153 -8.66 13.82 -10.74
C GLU A 153 -10.01 13.16 -10.40
N LEU A 154 -11.14 13.85 -10.59
CA LEU A 154 -12.47 13.26 -10.39
C LEU A 154 -12.77 12.12 -11.36
N ARG A 155 -12.25 12.17 -12.60
CA ARG A 155 -12.34 11.06 -13.56
C ARG A 155 -11.55 9.85 -13.11
N LEU A 156 -10.33 10.05 -12.54
CA LEU A 156 -9.54 8.98 -11.93
C LEU A 156 -10.25 8.35 -10.74
N LEU A 157 -10.84 9.15 -9.86
CA LEU A 157 -11.64 8.66 -8.74
C LEU A 157 -12.83 7.80 -9.20
N LYS A 158 -13.55 8.25 -10.25
CA LYS A 158 -14.65 7.47 -10.83
C LYS A 158 -14.18 6.12 -11.36
N ALA A 159 -13.02 6.09 -12.06
CA ALA A 159 -12.43 4.85 -12.54
C ALA A 159 -12.05 3.91 -11.37
N LEU A 160 -11.43 4.45 -10.31
CA LEU A 160 -11.06 3.67 -9.13
C LEU A 160 -12.27 3.10 -8.38
N LEU A 161 -13.34 3.87 -8.22
CA LEU A 161 -14.60 3.36 -7.62
C LEU A 161 -15.18 2.21 -8.45
N THR A 162 -15.24 2.36 -9.77
CA THR A 162 -15.70 1.27 -10.66
C THR A 162 -14.82 0.03 -10.54
N LEU A 163 -13.49 0.20 -10.54
CA LEU A 163 -12.56 -0.92 -10.38
C LEU A 163 -12.66 -1.58 -9.01
N ASN A 164 -12.94 -0.82 -7.95
CA ASN A 164 -13.17 -1.38 -6.62
C ASN A 164 -14.42 -2.27 -6.57
N ASP A 165 -15.48 -1.89 -7.26
CA ASP A 165 -16.71 -2.69 -7.33
C ASP A 165 -16.54 -3.97 -8.17
N GLU A 166 -15.64 -3.94 -9.18
CA GLU A 166 -15.34 -5.08 -10.05
C GLU A 166 -14.29 -6.04 -9.47
N SER A 167 -13.42 -5.56 -8.57
CA SER A 167 -12.26 -6.30 -8.06
C SER A 167 -12.61 -7.15 -6.84
N PRO A 168 -12.02 -8.33 -6.68
CA PRO A 168 -12.09 -9.03 -5.40
C PRO A 168 -11.30 -8.30 -4.28
N MET A 169 -10.30 -7.47 -4.62
CA MET A 169 -9.54 -6.70 -3.63
C MET A 169 -10.36 -5.51 -3.09
N ASP A 170 -10.18 -5.22 -1.81
CA ASP A 170 -10.67 -3.97 -1.24
C ASP A 170 -9.70 -2.83 -1.56
N MET A 171 -10.23 -1.67 -1.94
CA MET A 171 -9.43 -0.48 -2.21
C MET A 171 -9.68 0.60 -1.16
N ALA A 172 -8.59 1.15 -0.62
CA ALA A 172 -8.59 2.41 0.14
C ALA A 172 -8.19 3.53 -0.84
N ILE A 173 -9.09 4.45 -1.13
CA ILE A 173 -8.88 5.46 -2.16
C ILE A 173 -8.25 6.70 -1.54
N THR A 174 -7.25 7.27 -2.24
CA THR A 174 -6.53 8.49 -1.87
C THR A 174 -6.60 9.51 -3.01
N PHE A 175 -7.00 10.72 -2.69
CA PHE A 175 -6.88 11.87 -3.57
C PHE A 175 -5.51 12.51 -3.40
N LEU A 176 -4.74 12.60 -4.48
CA LEU A 176 -3.40 13.18 -4.51
C LEU A 176 -3.30 14.28 -5.59
N GLY A 177 -4.25 15.23 -5.59
CA GLY A 177 -4.16 16.40 -6.47
C GLY A 177 -2.88 17.22 -6.27
N ALA A 178 -2.27 17.11 -5.10
CA ALA A 178 -1.01 17.75 -4.74
C ALA A 178 0.22 16.83 -4.92
N HIS A 179 0.34 16.16 -6.07
CA HIS A 179 1.45 15.25 -6.38
C HIS A 179 2.64 15.98 -7.04
N ALA A 180 2.37 16.98 -7.87
CA ALA A 180 3.38 17.81 -8.50
C ALA A 180 2.76 19.15 -8.89
N ILE A 181 3.61 20.14 -9.20
CA ILE A 181 3.16 21.41 -9.77
C ILE A 181 2.95 21.20 -11.28
N PRO A 182 1.73 21.34 -11.81
CA PRO A 182 1.47 21.15 -13.23
C PRO A 182 2.07 22.29 -14.08
N PRO A 183 2.34 22.05 -15.38
CA PRO A 183 3.01 23.02 -16.25
C PRO A 183 2.34 24.39 -16.29
N GLU A 184 1.01 24.45 -16.21
CA GLU A 184 0.22 25.68 -16.22
C GLU A 184 0.42 26.58 -14.98
N TYR A 185 0.98 26.00 -13.88
CA TYR A 185 1.30 26.71 -12.65
C TYR A 185 2.80 26.75 -12.35
N LYS A 186 3.67 26.42 -13.32
CA LYS A 186 5.12 26.34 -13.12
C LYS A 186 5.70 27.59 -12.47
N ASP A 187 5.24 28.77 -12.92
CA ASP A 187 5.72 30.07 -12.43
C ASP A 187 4.86 30.62 -11.25
N ASN A 188 3.86 29.87 -10.80
CA ASN A 188 2.98 30.23 -9.69
C ASN A 188 2.56 29.00 -8.85
N PRO A 189 3.50 28.32 -8.15
CA PRO A 189 3.20 27.16 -7.33
C PRO A 189 2.17 27.44 -6.22
N GLN A 190 2.19 28.66 -5.64
CA GLN A 190 1.19 29.04 -4.64
C GLN A 190 -0.21 29.10 -5.24
N GLY A 191 -0.37 29.58 -6.46
CA GLY A 191 -1.66 29.58 -7.16
C GLY A 191 -2.21 28.17 -7.34
N TYR A 192 -1.35 27.18 -7.57
CA TYR A 192 -1.80 25.79 -7.61
C TYR A 192 -2.17 25.23 -6.23
N THR A 193 -1.40 25.58 -5.20
CA THR A 193 -1.74 25.25 -3.81
C THR A 193 -3.11 25.82 -3.42
N ASP A 194 -3.41 27.06 -3.83
CA ASP A 194 -4.70 27.71 -3.59
C ASP A 194 -5.83 27.02 -4.40
N GLU A 195 -5.56 26.60 -5.64
CA GLU A 195 -6.50 25.80 -6.45
C GLU A 195 -6.84 24.48 -5.78
N VAL A 196 -5.83 23.72 -5.31
CA VAL A 196 -6.06 22.47 -4.56
C VAL A 196 -6.89 22.74 -3.30
N THR A 197 -6.52 23.77 -2.54
CA THR A 197 -7.10 24.07 -1.22
C THR A 197 -8.53 24.59 -1.31
N ASN A 198 -8.77 25.51 -2.26
CA ASN A 198 -10.02 26.29 -2.29
C ASN A 198 -11.01 25.79 -3.36
N THR A 199 -10.53 25.03 -4.35
CA THR A 199 -11.36 24.54 -5.45
C THR A 199 -11.46 23.01 -5.41
N MET A 200 -10.31 22.29 -5.54
CA MET A 200 -10.33 20.85 -5.68
C MET A 200 -10.89 20.13 -4.45
N LEU A 201 -10.44 20.47 -3.25
CA LEU A 201 -10.88 19.78 -2.02
C LEU A 201 -12.37 19.98 -1.72
N PRO A 202 -12.96 21.22 -1.80
CA PRO A 202 -14.41 21.38 -1.68
C PRO A 202 -15.20 20.60 -2.75
N MET A 203 -14.78 20.67 -4.01
CA MET A 203 -15.43 19.92 -5.10
C MET A 203 -15.31 18.41 -4.91
N LEU A 204 -14.16 17.92 -4.44
CA LEU A 204 -13.97 16.51 -4.07
C LEU A 204 -14.99 16.08 -3.01
N LYS A 205 -15.19 16.89 -1.98
CA LYS A 205 -16.15 16.59 -0.89
C LYS A 205 -17.55 16.43 -1.43
N GLU A 206 -18.04 17.43 -2.18
CA GLU A 206 -19.37 17.43 -2.78
C GLU A 206 -19.56 16.26 -3.77
N TRP A 207 -18.55 16.04 -4.62
CA TRP A 207 -18.56 14.95 -5.59
C TRP A 207 -18.62 13.58 -4.90
N TRP A 208 -17.83 13.39 -3.85
CA TRP A 208 -17.78 12.11 -3.12
C TRP A 208 -19.09 11.81 -2.41
N GLU A 209 -19.68 12.79 -1.74
CA GLU A 209 -20.98 12.66 -1.08
C GLU A 209 -22.11 12.31 -2.06
N THR A 210 -22.00 12.75 -3.32
CA THR A 210 -22.97 12.48 -4.38
C THR A 210 -22.74 11.10 -5.03
N HIS A 211 -21.48 10.74 -5.33
CA HIS A 211 -21.18 9.59 -6.19
C HIS A 211 -20.70 8.35 -5.42
N ALA A 212 -20.22 8.52 -4.19
CA ALA A 212 -19.70 7.46 -3.35
C ALA A 212 -20.22 7.49 -1.90
N PRO A 213 -21.54 7.73 -1.65
CA PRO A 213 -22.07 7.96 -0.29
C PRO A 213 -21.96 6.74 0.64
N ARG A 214 -21.72 5.54 0.08
CA ARG A 214 -21.52 4.29 0.86
C ARG A 214 -20.07 4.01 1.19
N HIS A 215 -19.14 4.73 0.58
CA HIS A 215 -17.70 4.57 0.81
C HIS A 215 -17.24 5.59 1.86
N PRO A 216 -16.27 5.23 2.71
CA PRO A 216 -15.64 6.21 3.59
C PRO A 216 -14.98 7.30 2.73
N LEU A 217 -14.85 8.50 3.29
CA LEU A 217 -14.13 9.58 2.60
C LEU A 217 -12.73 9.10 2.17
N PRO A 218 -12.24 9.53 0.99
CA PRO A 218 -10.90 9.19 0.55
C PRO A 218 -9.87 9.86 1.47
N PHE A 219 -8.67 9.30 1.51
CA PHE A 219 -7.54 10.03 2.06
C PHE A 219 -7.22 11.23 1.17
N VAL A 220 -6.64 12.27 1.77
CA VAL A 220 -6.00 13.36 1.04
C VAL A 220 -4.51 13.31 1.35
N ASP A 221 -3.70 13.36 0.31
CA ASP A 221 -2.27 13.24 0.36
C ASP A 221 -1.59 14.43 -0.33
N VAL A 222 -0.34 14.72 0.04
CA VAL A 222 0.48 15.76 -0.55
C VAL A 222 1.94 15.31 -0.66
N PHE A 223 2.62 15.67 -1.72
CA PHE A 223 4.05 15.43 -1.88
C PHE A 223 4.84 16.62 -1.32
N CYS A 224 5.24 16.50 -0.04
CA CYS A 224 6.05 17.49 0.66
C CYS A 224 7.53 17.26 0.34
N GLU A 225 8.01 17.91 -0.73
CA GLU A 225 9.36 17.66 -1.26
C GLU A 225 9.89 18.90 -2.01
N THR A 226 11.20 19.01 -2.12
CA THR A 226 11.86 20.01 -2.96
C THR A 226 11.39 19.87 -4.41
N ASN A 227 11.02 20.99 -5.03
CA ASN A 227 10.43 21.08 -6.38
C ASN A 227 9.00 20.49 -6.52
N ALA A 228 8.35 20.10 -5.43
CA ALA A 228 6.92 19.78 -5.37
C ALA A 228 6.19 20.79 -4.47
N PHE A 229 5.82 20.40 -3.24
CA PHE A 229 5.17 21.32 -2.30
C PHE A 229 6.06 21.55 -1.09
N THR A 230 6.25 22.82 -0.72
CA THR A 230 6.96 23.20 0.50
C THR A 230 6.20 22.73 1.74
N LEU A 231 6.88 22.71 2.90
CA LEU A 231 6.24 22.36 4.17
C LEU A 231 5.00 23.22 4.46
N GLU A 232 5.08 24.54 4.18
CA GLU A 232 3.97 25.45 4.42
C GLU A 232 2.79 25.21 3.49
N GLN A 233 3.04 24.95 2.21
CA GLN A 233 2.01 24.58 1.24
C GLN A 233 1.36 23.25 1.61
N SER A 234 2.16 22.27 2.03
CA SER A 234 1.68 20.98 2.50
C SER A 234 0.79 21.13 3.75
N ARG A 235 1.20 21.97 4.70
CA ARG A 235 0.41 22.32 5.88
C ARG A 235 -0.94 22.96 5.49
N GLN A 236 -0.92 23.91 4.56
CA GLN A 236 -2.14 24.58 4.07
C GLN A 236 -3.13 23.57 3.51
N ILE A 237 -2.67 22.70 2.61
CA ILE A 237 -3.52 21.67 1.95
C ILE A 237 -4.07 20.67 2.98
N LEU A 238 -3.21 20.09 3.82
CA LEU A 238 -3.61 19.07 4.78
C LEU A 238 -4.52 19.63 5.88
N THR A 239 -4.26 20.84 6.36
CA THR A 239 -5.15 21.51 7.34
C THR A 239 -6.53 21.73 6.74
N ARG A 240 -6.61 22.20 5.49
CA ARG A 240 -7.89 22.36 4.79
C ARG A 240 -8.59 21.01 4.60
N ALA A 241 -7.89 19.99 4.15
CA ALA A 241 -8.45 18.65 4.00
C ALA A 241 -9.01 18.11 5.32
N GLY A 242 -8.24 18.24 6.42
CA GLY A 242 -8.70 17.87 7.76
C GLY A 242 -9.94 18.64 8.21
N SER A 243 -10.05 19.95 7.92
CA SER A 243 -11.22 20.75 8.22
C SER A 243 -12.49 20.32 7.47
N LEU A 244 -12.33 19.66 6.31
CA LEU A 244 -13.41 19.07 5.52
C LEU A 244 -13.73 17.61 5.93
N GLY A 245 -13.00 17.06 6.91
CA GLY A 245 -13.20 15.71 7.46
C GLY A 245 -12.45 14.60 6.73
N PHE A 246 -11.57 14.92 5.78
CA PHE A 246 -10.75 13.92 5.10
C PHE A 246 -9.68 13.35 6.03
N PRO A 247 -9.43 12.03 6.00
CA PRO A 247 -8.24 11.46 6.59
C PRO A 247 -7.01 11.87 5.78
N LEU A 248 -5.86 12.06 6.46
CA LEU A 248 -4.66 12.65 5.88
C LEU A 248 -3.55 11.61 5.68
N LYS A 249 -2.75 11.80 4.64
CA LYS A 249 -1.46 11.14 4.37
C LYS A 249 -0.46 12.17 3.88
N ILE A 250 0.82 11.82 3.83
CA ILE A 250 1.86 12.68 3.28
C ILE A 250 3.00 11.83 2.70
N HIS A 251 3.45 12.16 1.48
CA HIS A 251 4.77 11.77 1.00
C HIS A 251 5.78 12.75 1.60
N ALA A 252 6.77 12.25 2.29
CA ALA A 252 7.74 13.07 3.00
C ALA A 252 9.14 12.45 2.99
N ASP A 253 10.15 13.31 2.94
CA ASP A 253 11.55 12.95 3.18
C ASP A 253 12.03 11.84 2.23
N GLU A 254 11.59 11.85 0.97
CA GLU A 254 12.03 10.91 -0.05
C GLU A 254 13.43 11.27 -0.53
N PHE A 255 13.65 12.54 -0.90
CA PHE A 255 14.92 13.07 -1.40
C PHE A 255 15.51 14.12 -0.46
N ASP A 256 14.66 15.02 0.07
CA ASP A 256 15.05 16.10 0.99
C ASP A 256 14.17 16.10 2.25
N ASN A 257 14.77 16.35 3.41
CA ASN A 257 14.01 16.50 4.66
C ASN A 257 13.50 17.96 4.80
N LEU A 258 12.20 18.14 4.60
CA LEU A 258 11.50 19.42 4.81
C LEU A 258 10.74 19.46 6.14
N GLY A 259 10.74 18.39 6.94
CA GLY A 259 9.95 18.29 8.17
C GLY A 259 8.53 17.73 7.93
N GLY A 260 8.30 17.10 6.77
CA GLY A 260 7.00 16.53 6.41
C GLY A 260 6.54 15.44 7.36
N ALA A 261 7.46 14.60 7.85
CA ALA A 261 7.13 13.54 8.78
C ALA A 261 6.67 14.08 10.15
N ALA A 262 7.30 15.15 10.67
CA ALA A 262 6.84 15.82 11.89
C ALA A 262 5.47 16.49 11.68
N LEU A 263 5.24 17.09 10.50
CA LEU A 263 3.93 17.66 10.14
C LEU A 263 2.84 16.59 10.13
N ALA A 264 3.14 15.38 9.59
CA ALA A 264 2.22 14.25 9.62
C ALA A 264 1.82 13.88 11.05
N ALA A 265 2.80 13.76 11.95
CA ALA A 265 2.57 13.46 13.37
C ALA A 265 1.72 14.56 14.05
N GLU A 266 2.03 15.84 13.80
CA GLU A 266 1.30 16.99 14.33
C GLU A 266 -0.17 16.97 13.88
N LEU A 267 -0.43 16.77 12.60
CA LEU A 267 -1.76 16.77 12.02
C LEU A 267 -2.50 15.43 12.22
N LYS A 268 -1.90 14.45 12.90
CA LYS A 268 -2.45 13.10 13.12
C LYS A 268 -2.83 12.42 11.81
N ALA A 269 -1.97 12.55 10.80
CA ALA A 269 -2.13 11.84 9.54
C ALA A 269 -2.11 10.33 9.78
N ALA A 270 -2.79 9.57 8.92
CA ALA A 270 -2.80 8.12 9.00
C ALA A 270 -1.40 7.54 8.75
N SER A 271 -0.66 8.15 7.81
CA SER A 271 0.73 7.76 7.56
C SER A 271 1.58 8.93 7.05
N ALA A 272 2.90 8.76 7.21
CA ALA A 272 3.95 9.50 6.53
C ALA A 272 4.75 8.48 5.72
N ASP A 273 4.87 8.72 4.43
CA ASP A 273 5.29 7.72 3.46
C ASP A 273 6.66 8.11 2.87
N HIS A 274 7.52 7.14 2.48
CA HIS A 274 8.92 7.18 2.05
C HIS A 274 9.94 7.24 3.20
N LEU A 275 10.19 8.39 3.80
CA LEU A 275 11.03 8.58 4.98
C LEU A 275 12.49 8.12 4.79
N VAL A 276 13.05 8.25 3.57
CA VAL A 276 14.42 7.80 3.25
C VAL A 276 15.45 8.66 3.96
N VAL A 277 15.22 9.99 3.98
CA VAL A 277 16.15 10.97 4.55
C VAL A 277 15.59 11.66 5.82
N THR A 278 14.64 11.00 6.49
CA THR A 278 13.98 11.57 7.68
C THR A 278 14.96 11.81 8.84
N SER A 279 14.82 12.93 9.51
CA SER A 279 15.70 13.34 10.62
C SER A 279 15.40 12.58 11.92
N ASP A 280 16.37 12.58 12.86
CA ASP A 280 16.14 11.98 14.17
C ASP A 280 15.02 12.70 14.97
N ALA A 281 14.81 13.99 14.72
CA ALA A 281 13.71 14.75 15.33
C ALA A 281 12.34 14.29 14.79
N ASP A 282 12.24 14.09 13.48
CA ASP A 282 11.02 13.59 12.84
C ASP A 282 10.72 12.13 13.26
N ILE A 283 11.75 11.29 13.34
CA ILE A 283 11.63 9.92 13.88
C ILE A 283 11.08 9.95 15.31
N ALA A 284 11.58 10.85 16.15
CA ALA A 284 11.09 10.99 17.52
C ALA A 284 9.64 11.50 17.59
N ALA A 285 9.21 12.33 16.63
CA ALA A 285 7.82 12.78 16.52
C ALA A 285 6.90 11.61 16.11
N LEU A 286 7.29 10.81 15.10
CA LEU A 286 6.56 9.61 14.68
C LEU A 286 6.45 8.58 15.82
N GLY A 287 7.53 8.37 16.60
CA GLY A 287 7.52 7.46 17.74
C GLY A 287 6.52 7.82 18.84
N LYS A 288 6.13 9.11 18.93
CA LYS A 288 5.16 9.62 19.91
C LYS A 288 3.74 9.78 19.36
N SER A 289 3.52 9.42 18.10
CA SER A 289 2.24 9.59 17.40
C SER A 289 1.65 8.23 17.00
N ASP A 290 0.40 8.24 16.55
CA ASP A 290 -0.24 7.09 15.90
C ASP A 290 -0.10 7.09 14.38
N THR A 291 0.65 8.06 13.83
CA THR A 291 0.99 8.12 12.41
C THR A 291 1.92 6.97 12.05
N VAL A 292 1.54 6.20 11.04
CA VAL A 292 2.35 5.07 10.58
C VAL A 292 3.48 5.56 9.67
N ALA A 293 4.70 5.18 9.95
CA ALA A 293 5.84 5.33 9.06
C ALA A 293 5.75 4.26 7.96
N VAL A 294 5.42 4.64 6.73
CA VAL A 294 5.33 3.70 5.60
C VAL A 294 6.62 3.75 4.79
N ALA A 295 7.40 2.70 4.85
CA ALA A 295 8.62 2.55 4.08
C ALA A 295 8.33 1.94 2.69
N LEU A 296 8.96 2.50 1.66
CA LEU A 296 8.78 2.09 0.26
C LEU A 296 10.11 1.60 -0.34
N PRO A 297 10.60 0.40 0.04
CA PRO A 297 11.93 -0.06 -0.35
C PRO A 297 12.11 -0.30 -1.86
N CYS A 298 11.01 -0.40 -2.61
CA CYS A 298 11.06 -0.61 -4.06
C CYS A 298 11.45 0.66 -4.82
N THR A 299 11.17 1.86 -4.27
CA THR A 299 11.51 3.15 -4.88
C THR A 299 13.01 3.39 -4.93
N PRO A 300 13.78 3.39 -3.82
CA PRO A 300 15.23 3.51 -3.91
C PRO A 300 15.87 2.36 -4.69
N PHE A 301 15.31 1.14 -4.64
CA PHE A 301 15.77 0.05 -5.48
C PHE A 301 15.60 0.36 -6.98
N GLY A 302 14.42 0.83 -7.42
CA GLY A 302 14.14 1.17 -8.81
C GLY A 302 14.94 2.39 -9.32
N LEU A 303 15.36 3.26 -8.41
CA LEU A 303 16.25 4.39 -8.68
C LEU A 303 17.74 4.02 -8.61
N ALA A 304 18.08 2.78 -8.23
CA ALA A 304 19.44 2.31 -7.96
C ALA A 304 20.16 3.12 -6.84
N GLU A 305 19.38 3.63 -5.87
CA GLU A 305 19.90 4.38 -4.73
C GLU A 305 20.42 3.48 -3.63
N SER A 306 21.34 4.01 -2.83
CA SER A 306 21.98 3.28 -1.72
C SER A 306 21.31 3.49 -0.36
N HIS A 307 20.47 4.53 -0.23
CA HIS A 307 19.81 4.91 1.01
C HIS A 307 18.38 4.39 1.05
N TYR A 308 17.98 3.92 2.23
CA TYR A 308 16.65 3.37 2.49
C TYR A 308 16.12 3.92 3.81
N THR A 309 14.82 3.92 3.97
CA THR A 309 14.14 4.30 5.22
C THR A 309 14.84 3.69 6.44
N PRO A 310 15.22 4.49 7.46
CA PRO A 310 15.99 4.05 8.63
C PRO A 310 15.14 3.24 9.62
N ALA A 311 14.64 2.07 9.18
CA ALA A 311 13.70 1.24 9.93
C ALA A 311 14.14 0.92 11.36
N LYS A 312 15.44 0.67 11.59
CA LYS A 312 15.96 0.38 12.93
C LYS A 312 15.76 1.55 13.89
N LYS A 313 16.07 2.78 13.44
CA LYS A 313 15.85 3.98 14.25
C LYS A 313 14.36 4.23 14.53
N LEU A 314 13.49 4.00 13.53
CA LEU A 314 12.04 4.09 13.72
C LEU A 314 11.55 3.11 14.78
N LEU A 315 12.01 1.84 14.74
CA LEU A 315 11.65 0.84 15.74
C LEU A 315 12.22 1.14 17.13
N GLU A 316 13.42 1.69 17.21
CA GLU A 316 14.05 2.14 18.48
C GLU A 316 13.29 3.31 19.10
N ALA A 317 12.71 4.19 18.27
CA ALA A 317 11.85 5.29 18.68
C ALA A 317 10.39 4.87 19.01
N ASP A 318 10.08 3.58 18.96
CA ASP A 318 8.74 3.01 19.19
C ASP A 318 7.69 3.44 18.13
N ALA A 319 8.10 3.76 16.90
CA ALA A 319 7.18 4.09 15.82
C ALA A 319 6.42 2.86 15.31
N LEU A 320 5.22 3.10 14.73
CA LEU A 320 4.52 2.15 13.89
C LEU A 320 5.21 2.13 12.52
N LEU A 321 5.65 0.96 12.05
CA LEU A 321 6.30 0.81 10.75
C LEU A 321 5.50 -0.11 9.86
N ALA A 322 5.20 0.33 8.64
CA ALA A 322 4.62 -0.45 7.56
C ALA A 322 5.55 -0.49 6.33
N VAL A 323 5.26 -1.39 5.40
CA VAL A 323 6.00 -1.55 4.13
C VAL A 323 4.99 -1.57 2.98
N ALA A 324 5.31 -0.87 1.89
CA ALA A 324 4.50 -0.76 0.68
C ALA A 324 5.32 -1.00 -0.60
N THR A 325 4.62 -1.18 -1.73
CA THR A 325 5.26 -1.37 -3.03
C THR A 325 5.62 -0.06 -3.72
N ASP A 326 4.87 1.00 -3.45
CA ASP A 326 4.89 2.24 -4.26
C ASP A 326 4.70 1.97 -5.76
N CYS A 327 3.77 1.07 -6.11
CA CYS A 327 3.55 0.71 -7.50
C CYS A 327 3.20 1.94 -8.34
N ASN A 328 4.17 2.42 -9.14
CA ASN A 328 4.06 3.59 -10.00
C ASN A 328 4.90 3.43 -11.28
N PRO A 329 4.66 4.21 -12.34
CA PRO A 329 5.37 4.03 -13.62
C PRO A 329 6.79 4.61 -13.64
N GLY A 330 7.18 5.39 -12.63
CA GLY A 330 8.41 6.20 -12.66
C GLY A 330 9.59 5.57 -11.94
N THR A 331 9.35 5.10 -10.74
CA THR A 331 10.40 4.67 -9.81
C THR A 331 10.22 3.23 -9.35
N SER A 332 8.99 2.70 -9.35
CA SER A 332 8.70 1.40 -8.77
C SER A 332 7.55 0.69 -9.49
N TRP A 333 7.78 0.18 -10.70
CA TRP A 333 6.77 -0.69 -11.30
C TRP A 333 6.84 -2.10 -10.72
N ASN A 334 6.39 -2.20 -9.49
CA ASN A 334 6.37 -3.45 -8.72
C ASN A 334 4.97 -3.76 -8.18
N GLU A 335 4.40 -4.91 -8.54
CA GLU A 335 3.08 -5.38 -8.12
C GLU A 335 3.16 -6.51 -7.07
N SER A 336 4.30 -6.63 -6.35
CA SER A 336 4.57 -7.74 -5.42
C SER A 336 5.00 -7.26 -4.04
N MET A 337 4.12 -7.40 -3.06
CA MET A 337 4.48 -7.22 -1.65
C MET A 337 5.56 -8.20 -1.18
N GLN A 338 5.65 -9.40 -1.77
CA GLN A 338 6.71 -10.36 -1.46
C GLN A 338 8.10 -9.80 -1.83
N PHE A 339 8.19 -9.06 -2.94
CA PHE A 339 9.43 -8.40 -3.33
C PHE A 339 9.77 -7.22 -2.41
N ALA A 340 8.78 -6.40 -2.05
CA ALA A 340 8.96 -5.32 -1.06
C ALA A 340 9.44 -5.86 0.29
N ILE A 341 8.87 -6.96 0.79
CA ILE A 341 9.32 -7.68 1.99
C ILE A 341 10.78 -8.13 1.84
N ALA A 342 11.14 -8.69 0.70
CA ALA A 342 12.51 -9.17 0.47
C ALA A 342 13.54 -8.02 0.46
N LEU A 343 13.19 -6.86 -0.08
CA LEU A 343 14.02 -5.65 -0.03
C LEU A 343 14.10 -5.08 1.40
N ALA A 344 12.98 -5.01 2.11
CA ALA A 344 12.95 -4.57 3.50
C ALA A 344 13.86 -5.42 4.40
N CYS A 345 13.87 -6.73 4.20
CA CYS A 345 14.78 -7.62 4.92
C CYS A 345 16.26 -7.32 4.60
N ARG A 346 16.61 -7.07 3.33
CA ARG A 346 18.00 -6.90 2.88
C ARG A 346 18.56 -5.52 3.16
N TYR A 347 17.82 -4.50 2.82
CA TYR A 347 18.29 -3.12 2.84
C TYR A 347 17.91 -2.39 4.12
N MET A 348 16.71 -2.60 4.65
CA MET A 348 16.25 -1.99 5.91
C MET A 348 16.56 -2.86 7.14
N LYS A 349 17.12 -4.08 6.93
CA LYS A 349 17.49 -5.03 7.99
C LYS A 349 16.34 -5.47 8.90
N LEU A 350 15.13 -5.50 8.37
CA LEU A 350 14.00 -6.12 9.07
C LEU A 350 14.14 -7.65 9.07
N THR A 351 13.74 -8.29 10.17
CA THR A 351 13.57 -9.74 10.16
C THR A 351 12.36 -10.12 9.29
N PRO A 352 12.27 -11.35 8.76
CA PRO A 352 11.08 -11.78 8.02
C PRO A 352 9.78 -11.60 8.81
N ALA A 353 9.80 -11.82 10.12
CA ALA A 353 8.65 -11.60 10.99
C ALA A 353 8.24 -10.12 11.05
N GLN A 354 9.20 -9.22 11.21
CA GLN A 354 8.95 -7.78 11.20
C GLN A 354 8.40 -7.30 9.85
N ALA A 355 9.00 -7.75 8.75
CA ALA A 355 8.56 -7.38 7.42
C ALA A 355 7.14 -7.90 7.09
N ILE A 356 6.76 -9.12 7.54
CA ILE A 356 5.40 -9.64 7.40
C ILE A 356 4.41 -8.82 8.23
N ALA A 357 4.69 -8.52 9.49
CA ALA A 357 3.82 -7.69 10.31
C ALA A 357 3.67 -6.28 9.74
N ALA A 358 4.75 -5.71 9.20
CA ALA A 358 4.75 -4.41 8.52
C ALA A 358 3.94 -4.42 7.21
N SER A 359 3.77 -5.57 6.54
CA SER A 359 3.05 -5.74 5.27
C SER A 359 1.63 -6.31 5.43
N THR A 360 1.15 -6.43 6.66
CA THR A 360 -0.16 -6.95 7.00
C THR A 360 -0.88 -6.03 7.99
N ILE A 361 -0.77 -6.29 9.31
CA ILE A 361 -1.53 -5.55 10.33
C ILE A 361 -1.13 -4.06 10.40
N ASN A 362 0.15 -3.71 10.31
CA ASN A 362 0.56 -2.31 10.34
C ASN A 362 0.19 -1.57 9.04
N SER A 363 0.30 -2.24 7.89
CA SER A 363 -0.19 -1.71 6.60
C SER A 363 -1.70 -1.50 6.62
N ALA A 364 -2.46 -2.43 7.21
CA ALA A 364 -3.90 -2.27 7.40
C ALA A 364 -4.22 -1.05 8.30
N HIS A 365 -3.38 -0.80 9.32
CA HIS A 365 -3.54 0.38 10.18
C HIS A 365 -3.25 1.69 9.44
N ALA A 366 -2.22 1.73 8.60
CA ALA A 366 -1.87 2.90 7.77
C ALA A 366 -3.00 3.36 6.84
N ILE A 367 -3.93 2.47 6.51
CA ILE A 367 -5.11 2.75 5.68
C ILE A 367 -6.43 2.66 6.47
N ARG A 368 -6.37 2.65 7.81
CA ARG A 368 -7.53 2.60 8.72
C ARG A 368 -8.44 1.38 8.49
N ARG A 369 -7.85 0.20 8.23
CA ARG A 369 -8.55 -1.06 8.00
C ARG A 369 -8.13 -2.17 8.98
N ALA A 370 -7.31 -1.87 10.00
CA ALA A 370 -6.79 -2.87 10.94
C ALA A 370 -7.88 -3.60 11.74
N ASP A 371 -9.04 -2.98 11.94
CA ASP A 371 -10.19 -3.62 12.60
C ASP A 371 -10.85 -4.71 11.73
N ALA A 372 -10.65 -4.65 10.41
CA ALA A 372 -11.29 -5.55 9.45
C ALA A 372 -10.33 -6.59 8.85
N VAL A 373 -9.08 -6.21 8.59
CA VAL A 373 -8.09 -7.03 7.85
C VAL A 373 -6.70 -6.93 8.47
N GLY A 374 -5.72 -7.67 7.93
CA GLY A 374 -4.30 -7.62 8.32
C GLY A 374 -3.92 -8.58 9.44
N SER A 375 -4.89 -9.26 10.06
CA SER A 375 -4.65 -10.32 11.03
C SER A 375 -5.75 -11.39 10.94
N ILE A 376 -5.49 -12.59 11.46
CA ILE A 376 -6.47 -13.70 11.55
C ILE A 376 -7.03 -13.72 12.96
N GLU A 377 -8.14 -13.04 13.14
CA GLU A 377 -8.85 -12.91 14.43
C GLU A 377 -10.36 -13.11 14.24
N VAL A 378 -11.01 -13.67 15.25
CA VAL A 378 -12.47 -13.87 15.22
C VAL A 378 -13.19 -12.54 15.00
N GLY A 379 -14.13 -12.52 14.06
CA GLY A 379 -14.91 -11.35 13.66
C GLY A 379 -14.32 -10.55 12.50
N LYS A 380 -13.04 -10.70 12.18
CA LYS A 380 -12.42 -10.06 11.01
C LYS A 380 -12.82 -10.72 9.70
N GLN A 381 -12.61 -10.02 8.63
CA GLN A 381 -12.80 -10.50 7.25
C GLN A 381 -11.85 -11.67 6.97
N ALA A 382 -12.34 -12.69 6.29
CA ALA A 382 -11.55 -13.87 5.97
C ALA A 382 -10.67 -13.63 4.73
N ASP A 383 -9.62 -12.82 4.91
CA ASP A 383 -8.61 -12.48 3.92
C ASP A 383 -7.27 -13.13 4.30
N MET A 384 -6.90 -14.19 3.60
CA MET A 384 -5.76 -15.04 3.98
C MET A 384 -5.02 -15.56 2.75
N LEU A 385 -3.80 -16.03 2.97
CA LEU A 385 -2.96 -16.68 1.98
C LEU A 385 -2.56 -18.07 2.46
N ILE A 386 -2.66 -19.04 1.56
CA ILE A 386 -1.94 -20.31 1.68
C ILE A 386 -0.71 -20.20 0.79
N LEU A 387 0.47 -20.31 1.39
CA LEU A 387 1.73 -20.25 0.67
C LEU A 387 2.16 -21.64 0.20
N SER A 388 3.03 -21.74 -0.80
CA SER A 388 3.63 -23.00 -1.28
C SER A 388 4.82 -23.47 -0.44
N VAL A 389 4.98 -22.94 0.77
CA VAL A 389 6.09 -23.20 1.68
C VAL A 389 5.58 -23.50 3.10
N SER A 390 6.37 -24.25 3.87
CA SER A 390 6.03 -24.66 5.24
C SER A 390 6.60 -23.75 6.33
N ASP A 391 7.40 -22.74 5.95
CA ASP A 391 8.06 -21.82 6.87
C ASP A 391 7.93 -20.37 6.36
N TYR A 392 7.35 -19.47 7.15
CA TYR A 392 7.11 -18.06 6.80
C TYR A 392 8.39 -17.29 6.46
N ARG A 393 9.54 -17.71 7.00
CA ARG A 393 10.82 -17.04 6.76
C ARG A 393 11.22 -17.06 5.28
N GLN A 394 10.67 -18.01 4.51
CA GLN A 394 10.92 -18.11 3.08
C GLN A 394 10.33 -16.94 2.28
N VAL A 395 9.33 -16.21 2.79
CA VAL A 395 8.74 -15.04 2.11
C VAL A 395 9.80 -13.96 1.89
N GLY A 396 10.58 -13.61 2.90
CA GLY A 396 11.68 -12.65 2.77
C GLY A 396 12.95 -13.24 2.13
N TYR A 397 13.10 -14.57 2.14
CA TYR A 397 14.29 -15.26 1.64
C TYR A 397 14.24 -15.51 0.13
N ARG A 398 13.12 -16.01 -0.39
CA ARG A 398 12.91 -16.34 -1.82
C ARG A 398 12.26 -15.18 -2.54
N TYR A 399 13.04 -14.33 -3.21
CA TYR A 399 12.55 -13.09 -3.83
C TYR A 399 12.24 -13.21 -5.33
N GLY A 400 12.63 -14.30 -5.99
CA GLY A 400 12.52 -14.48 -7.44
C GLY A 400 11.32 -15.32 -7.89
N THR A 401 10.37 -15.63 -6.99
CA THR A 401 9.20 -16.46 -7.31
C THR A 401 8.00 -16.06 -6.46
N ASN A 402 6.80 -16.23 -7.01
CA ASN A 402 5.57 -16.08 -6.26
C ASN A 402 5.35 -17.33 -5.37
N LEU A 403 5.25 -17.13 -4.07
CA LEU A 403 5.02 -18.19 -3.07
C LEU A 403 3.53 -18.38 -2.76
N VAL A 404 2.64 -17.55 -3.27
CA VAL A 404 1.20 -17.67 -3.03
C VAL A 404 0.64 -18.82 -3.85
N LYS A 405 0.10 -19.81 -3.16
CA LYS A 405 -0.59 -20.96 -3.76
C LYS A 405 -2.08 -20.68 -3.93
N GLN A 406 -2.69 -20.10 -2.89
CA GLN A 406 -4.10 -19.72 -2.88
C GLN A 406 -4.28 -18.40 -2.16
N VAL A 407 -5.17 -17.57 -2.69
CA VAL A 407 -5.69 -16.37 -2.02
C VAL A 407 -7.11 -16.71 -1.52
N ILE A 408 -7.34 -16.50 -0.25
CA ILE A 408 -8.68 -16.54 0.34
C ILE A 408 -9.09 -15.09 0.51
N LYS A 409 -10.16 -14.70 -0.16
CA LYS A 409 -10.70 -13.34 -0.10
C LYS A 409 -12.17 -13.39 0.30
N ARG A 410 -12.51 -12.82 1.45
CA ARG A 410 -13.88 -12.89 2.01
C ARG A 410 -14.39 -14.34 2.06
N GLY A 411 -13.51 -15.27 2.43
CA GLY A 411 -13.83 -16.70 2.50
C GLY A 411 -13.90 -17.43 1.16
N GLN A 412 -13.80 -16.73 0.03
CA GLN A 412 -13.72 -17.36 -1.29
C GLN A 412 -12.28 -17.73 -1.64
N VAL A 413 -12.08 -18.91 -2.20
CA VAL A 413 -10.75 -19.46 -2.53
C VAL A 413 -10.43 -19.23 -4.01
N TYR A 414 -9.29 -18.57 -4.26
CA TYR A 414 -8.74 -18.32 -5.59
C TYR A 414 -7.40 -19.05 -5.73
N SER A 415 -7.31 -20.00 -6.65
CA SER A 415 -6.05 -20.69 -6.95
C SER A 415 -5.18 -19.83 -7.86
N VAL A 416 -3.92 -19.64 -7.47
CA VAL A 416 -2.94 -18.87 -8.25
C VAL A 416 -2.20 -19.75 -9.25
N ASP A 417 -1.92 -21.01 -8.90
CA ASP A 417 -1.34 -22.01 -9.78
C ASP A 417 -2.42 -22.66 -10.65
N VAL A 418 -2.48 -22.27 -11.91
CA VAL A 418 -3.07 -23.10 -12.96
C VAL A 418 -1.93 -23.96 -13.46
N GLY A 419 -1.86 -25.21 -12.97
CA GLY A 419 -0.77 -26.16 -13.23
C GLY A 419 -0.43 -26.29 -14.72
N TYR A 420 0.83 -26.08 -15.05
CA TYR A 420 1.41 -26.33 -16.38
C TYR A 420 1.70 -27.82 -16.63
N TYR A 421 1.43 -28.70 -15.68
CA TYR A 421 1.61 -30.15 -15.88
C TYR A 421 0.31 -30.73 -16.42
N ARG A 422 0.35 -31.19 -17.67
CA ARG A 422 -0.67 -32.12 -18.17
C ARG A 422 -0.68 -33.33 -17.23
N THR A 423 -1.77 -33.55 -16.52
CA THR A 423 -2.04 -34.85 -15.95
C THR A 423 -2.10 -35.82 -17.11
N ALA A 424 -1.15 -36.77 -17.15
CA ALA A 424 -1.11 -37.87 -18.11
C ALA A 424 -2.33 -38.78 -17.92
#